data_d0ccbc55244e4907d318301606180418
#
_entry.id   d0ccbc55244e4907d318301606180418
#
_cell.length_a   1.000
_cell.length_b   1.000
_cell.length_c   1.000
_cell.angle_alpha   90.00
_cell.angle_beta   90.00
_cell.angle_gamma   90.00
#
_symmetry.space_group_name_H-M   'P 1'
#
loop_
_entity.id
_entity.type
_entity.pdbx_description
1 polymer ?
#
loop_
_entity_poly.entity_id
_entity_poly.type
_entity_poly.pdbx_seq_one_letter_code
_entity_poly.pdbx_strand_id
1 'polypeptide(L)'
;LTSALREVFKDNNFAMSWLGALSLGIGVSNANNLNAQDDNVEEVIVTASKKEQSVQDIAMSVQAITSAELEKKNIKNLEDIANLSPAVTFNNVGPGKSNFYIRGVSDGAIMNSYASPEATTALYLDEQPLTAGSLTPDLHVYDIERVEVLMGPQGTLYGSSSTSGNIKIITKKPDPTAFDAGVDVEYGSITDGANDESLEAFVNIPIGSSLAARISAYDVQDGGWIDNKPASFTYQNYGINYTIDNTTAPYNVAKDDYNDSSKTGSRIRLATAFDNFNIDLSFLTQESQYN
;
A
#
# COMPACT_ATOMS: atom_id res chain seq x y z
N LEU A 1 -1.32 17.36 -16.55
CA LEU A 1 -0.58 17.94 -15.40
C LEU A 1 0.76 17.23 -15.24
N THR A 2 0.82 15.92 -15.31
CA THR A 2 2.04 15.09 -15.23
C THR A 2 3.06 15.41 -16.32
N SER A 3 2.63 15.69 -17.55
CA SER A 3 3.53 16.07 -18.65
C SER A 3 4.15 17.45 -18.47
N ALA A 4 3.41 18.38 -17.87
CA ALA A 4 3.92 19.74 -17.60
C ALA A 4 4.91 19.77 -16.42
N LEU A 5 4.70 18.92 -15.40
CA LEU A 5 5.65 18.77 -14.30
C LEU A 5 6.95 18.08 -14.75
N ARG A 6 6.86 17.09 -15.66
CA ARG A 6 8.06 16.46 -16.25
C ARG A 6 8.95 17.44 -17.02
N GLU A 7 8.39 18.46 -17.69
CA GLU A 7 9.20 19.47 -18.38
C GLU A 7 9.91 20.42 -17.41
N VAL A 8 9.29 20.77 -16.31
CA VAL A 8 9.87 21.70 -15.30
C VAL A 8 11.08 21.07 -14.57
N PHE A 9 11.08 19.76 -14.38
CA PHE A 9 12.18 19.06 -13.69
C PHE A 9 13.30 18.58 -14.62
N LYS A 10 13.08 18.53 -15.93
CA LYS A 10 14.05 18.04 -16.91
C LYS A 10 15.20 19.04 -17.22
N ASP A 11 14.99 20.31 -16.94
CA ASP A 11 15.97 21.38 -17.29
C ASP A 11 16.84 21.86 -16.11
N ASN A 12 16.68 21.31 -14.91
CA ASN A 12 17.49 21.69 -13.77
C ASN A 12 18.52 20.61 -13.41
N ASN A 13 19.70 20.71 -14.04
CA ASN A 13 20.93 20.05 -13.57
C ASN A 13 21.33 20.63 -12.19
N PHE A 14 20.62 20.28 -11.14
CA PHE A 14 21.03 20.54 -9.76
C PHE A 14 21.59 19.24 -9.19
N ALA A 15 22.93 19.11 -9.26
CA ALA A 15 23.64 18.11 -8.52
C ALA A 15 23.47 18.38 -7.03
N MET A 16 22.48 17.79 -6.39
CA MET A 16 22.38 17.70 -4.94
C MET A 16 22.73 16.28 -4.51
N SER A 17 23.98 16.09 -4.14
CA SER A 17 24.41 14.95 -3.33
C SER A 17 23.94 15.14 -1.90
N TRP A 18 22.68 14.78 -1.60
CA TRP A 18 22.18 14.58 -0.23
C TRP A 18 20.94 13.70 -0.30
N LEU A 19 21.00 12.57 0.39
CA LEU A 19 19.87 11.75 0.76
C LEU A 19 18.85 12.62 1.51
N GLY A 20 17.75 12.96 0.88
CA GLY A 20 16.66 13.70 1.49
C GLY A 20 15.44 13.64 0.56
N ALA A 21 14.45 12.83 0.93
CA ALA A 21 13.13 12.94 0.35
C ALA A 21 12.59 14.34 0.67
N LEU A 22 12.30 15.16 -0.35
CA LEU A 22 11.63 16.43 -0.18
C LEU A 22 10.12 16.17 -0.36
N SER A 23 9.43 16.00 0.75
CA SER A 23 7.97 15.98 0.76
C SER A 23 7.47 17.41 0.93
N LEU A 24 6.83 17.95 -0.10
CA LEU A 24 6.17 19.25 -0.05
C LEU A 24 4.67 19.03 0.13
N GLY A 25 4.25 18.87 1.38
CA GLY A 25 2.83 18.85 1.73
C GLY A 25 2.26 20.27 1.72
N ILE A 26 1.43 20.61 0.73
CA ILE A 26 0.64 21.84 0.78
C ILE A 26 -0.72 21.49 1.38
N GLY A 27 -0.75 21.35 2.71
CA GLY A 27 -2.00 21.28 3.45
C GLY A 27 -2.60 22.67 3.61
N VAL A 28 -3.74 22.93 3.02
CA VAL A 28 -4.57 24.10 3.36
C VAL A 28 -5.41 23.71 4.58
N SER A 29 -4.79 23.55 5.73
CA SER A 29 -5.49 23.46 6.99
C SER A 29 -5.73 24.86 7.54
N ASN A 30 -6.97 25.15 7.87
CA ASN A 30 -7.35 26.35 8.59
C ASN A 30 -6.73 26.28 10.00
N ALA A 31 -5.57 26.93 10.17
CA ALA A 31 -4.85 26.97 11.43
C ALA A 31 -5.56 27.88 12.44
N ASN A 32 -6.54 27.33 13.13
CA ASN A 32 -7.02 27.88 14.39
C ASN A 32 -7.14 26.73 15.38
N ASN A 33 -6.06 26.43 16.06
CA ASN A 33 -5.96 26.00 17.46
C ASN A 33 -4.60 25.35 17.74
N LEU A 34 -3.59 26.20 17.90
CA LEU A 34 -2.39 25.81 18.64
C LEU A 34 -2.54 26.33 20.07
N ASN A 35 -3.22 25.54 20.92
CA ASN A 35 -3.05 25.60 22.37
C ASN A 35 -3.95 24.54 23.02
N ALA A 36 -3.38 23.35 23.19
CA ALA A 36 -3.65 22.49 24.34
C ALA A 36 -2.60 21.37 24.29
N GLN A 37 -1.61 21.46 25.13
CA GLN A 37 -0.91 20.28 25.63
C GLN A 37 -1.92 19.60 26.55
N ASP A 38 -2.77 18.77 25.93
CA ASP A 38 -3.63 17.86 26.66
C ASP A 38 -2.91 16.52 26.70
N ASP A 39 -2.51 16.07 27.90
CA ASP A 39 -2.02 14.71 28.17
C ASP A 39 -3.14 13.67 28.00
N ASN A 40 -4.03 13.87 27.05
CA ASN A 40 -4.97 12.87 26.62
C ASN A 40 -4.25 11.83 25.79
N VAL A 41 -4.03 10.67 26.37
CA VAL A 41 -3.67 9.47 25.60
C VAL A 41 -4.73 9.32 24.52
N GLU A 42 -4.35 9.51 23.26
CA GLU A 42 -5.25 9.37 22.13
C GLU A 42 -5.85 7.95 22.14
N GLU A 43 -7.14 7.86 22.36
CA GLU A 43 -7.83 6.59 22.41
C GLU A 43 -7.91 6.01 21.00
N VAL A 44 -7.16 4.93 20.73
CA VAL A 44 -7.14 4.29 19.43
C VAL A 44 -8.34 3.34 19.31
N ILE A 45 -9.30 3.71 18.45
CA ILE A 45 -10.47 2.90 18.13
C ILE A 45 -10.13 1.95 16.99
N VAL A 46 -10.49 0.67 17.13
CA VAL A 46 -10.31 -0.38 16.12
C VAL A 46 -11.61 -1.11 15.81
N THR A 47 -11.63 -1.77 14.66
CA THR A 47 -12.77 -2.54 14.17
C THR A 47 -12.49 -4.05 14.10
N ALA A 48 -11.51 -4.50 14.87
CA ALA A 48 -11.03 -5.88 14.86
C ALA A 48 -12.11 -6.93 15.18
N SER A 49 -13.07 -6.58 16.03
CA SER A 49 -14.23 -7.45 16.37
C SER A 49 -15.46 -7.23 15.48
N LYS A 50 -15.32 -6.54 14.33
CA LYS A 50 -16.43 -6.06 13.49
C LYS A 50 -17.34 -5.03 14.21
N LYS A 51 -16.81 -4.42 15.27
CA LYS A 51 -17.43 -3.33 16.03
C LYS A 51 -16.34 -2.34 16.40
N GLU A 52 -16.68 -1.07 16.43
CA GLU A 52 -15.78 -0.02 16.92
C GLU A 52 -15.61 -0.16 18.43
N GLN A 53 -14.37 -0.39 18.88
CA GLN A 53 -13.98 -0.57 20.27
C GLN A 53 -12.60 0.03 20.51
N SER A 54 -12.33 0.48 21.73
CA SER A 54 -10.98 0.85 22.12
C SER A 54 -10.03 -0.36 22.07
N VAL A 55 -8.80 -0.15 21.58
CA VAL A 55 -7.76 -1.19 21.62
C VAL A 55 -7.57 -1.76 23.00
N GLN A 56 -7.79 -0.95 24.07
CA GLN A 56 -7.62 -1.38 25.46
C GLN A 56 -8.75 -2.30 25.95
N ASP A 57 -9.92 -2.22 25.33
CA ASP A 57 -11.12 -2.99 25.74
C ASP A 57 -11.30 -4.31 24.96
N ILE A 58 -10.47 -4.52 23.97
CA ILE A 58 -10.55 -5.71 23.12
C ILE A 58 -9.79 -6.89 23.73
N ALA A 59 -10.47 -8.04 23.89
CA ALA A 59 -9.89 -9.27 24.43
C ALA A 59 -9.13 -10.08 23.38
N MET A 60 -8.34 -9.40 22.52
CA MET A 60 -7.48 -10.03 21.51
C MET A 60 -6.21 -9.22 21.32
N SER A 61 -5.16 -9.85 20.76
CA SER A 61 -3.93 -9.12 20.43
C SER A 61 -4.09 -8.37 19.13
N VAL A 62 -4.24 -7.04 19.23
CA VAL A 62 -4.36 -6.11 18.11
C VAL A 62 -3.27 -5.06 18.20
N GLN A 63 -2.64 -4.76 17.07
CA GLN A 63 -1.80 -3.59 16.92
C GLN A 63 -2.50 -2.66 15.92
N ALA A 64 -2.71 -1.42 16.29
CA ALA A 64 -3.20 -0.39 15.39
C ALA A 64 -2.05 0.56 15.07
N ILE A 65 -1.90 0.91 13.81
CA ILE A 65 -0.93 1.87 13.27
C ILE A 65 -1.76 3.01 12.70
N THR A 66 -1.64 4.18 13.28
CA THR A 66 -2.45 5.37 12.93
C THR A 66 -1.96 6.05 11.65
N SER A 67 -2.81 6.89 11.02
CA SER A 67 -2.39 7.70 9.86
C SER A 67 -1.17 8.56 10.17
N ALA A 68 -1.10 9.15 11.36
CA ALA A 68 0.05 9.96 11.79
C ALA A 68 1.36 9.16 11.85
N GLU A 69 1.29 7.89 12.26
CA GLU A 69 2.46 7.00 12.25
C GLU A 69 2.85 6.59 10.83
N LEU A 70 1.86 6.31 9.97
CA LEU A 70 2.07 5.97 8.56
C LEU A 70 2.75 7.13 7.82
N GLU A 71 2.22 8.34 7.95
CA GLU A 71 2.77 9.57 7.37
C GLU A 71 4.18 9.88 7.91
N LYS A 72 4.37 9.86 9.23
CA LYS A 72 5.66 10.13 9.87
C LYS A 72 6.79 9.20 9.42
N LYS A 73 6.44 7.96 9.07
CA LYS A 73 7.39 6.92 8.64
C LYS A 73 7.43 6.73 7.13
N ASN A 74 6.70 7.55 6.39
CA ASN A 74 6.60 7.50 4.92
C ASN A 74 6.25 6.09 4.41
N ILE A 75 5.17 5.51 4.96
CA ILE A 75 4.71 4.16 4.60
C ILE A 75 3.86 4.25 3.34
N LYS A 76 4.29 3.58 2.27
CA LYS A 76 3.67 3.65 0.95
C LYS A 76 3.17 2.31 0.42
N ASN A 77 3.72 1.22 0.94
CA ASN A 77 3.42 -0.10 0.45
C ASN A 77 3.20 -1.09 1.60
N LEU A 78 2.82 -2.29 1.24
CA LEU A 78 2.53 -3.35 2.21
C LEU A 78 3.78 -3.88 2.93
N GLU A 79 4.94 -3.83 2.30
CA GLU A 79 6.21 -4.22 2.92
C GLU A 79 6.58 -3.27 4.06
N ASP A 80 6.37 -1.98 3.85
CA ASP A 80 6.61 -0.97 4.88
C ASP A 80 5.72 -1.20 6.11
N ILE A 81 4.45 -1.60 5.91
CA ILE A 81 3.54 -1.97 7.00
C ILE A 81 4.11 -3.15 7.80
N ALA A 82 4.64 -4.17 7.12
CA ALA A 82 5.25 -5.32 7.79
C ALA A 82 6.45 -4.90 8.66
N ASN A 83 7.23 -3.94 8.19
CA ASN A 83 8.38 -3.42 8.94
C ASN A 83 7.99 -2.66 10.21
N LEU A 84 6.75 -2.19 10.33
CA LEU A 84 6.23 -1.54 11.55
C LEU A 84 5.78 -2.51 12.63
N SER A 85 5.53 -3.76 12.27
CA SER A 85 5.04 -4.77 13.20
C SER A 85 6.04 -5.92 13.35
N PRO A 86 6.71 -6.06 14.50
CA PRO A 86 7.65 -7.16 14.73
C PRO A 86 7.01 -8.55 14.63
N ALA A 87 5.69 -8.62 14.72
CA ALA A 87 4.94 -9.86 14.60
C ALA A 87 4.64 -10.26 13.15
N VAL A 88 4.82 -9.35 12.19
CA VAL A 88 4.51 -9.55 10.78
C VAL A 88 5.81 -9.77 10.00
N THR A 89 5.79 -10.79 9.16
CA THR A 89 6.86 -11.04 8.18
C THR A 89 6.25 -10.90 6.78
N PHE A 90 6.90 -10.14 5.94
CA PHE A 90 6.57 -9.99 4.53
C PHE A 90 7.49 -10.87 3.69
N ASN A 91 6.94 -11.56 2.73
CA ASN A 91 7.69 -12.35 1.76
C ASN A 91 7.27 -11.95 0.35
N ASN A 92 8.19 -11.32 -0.36
CA ASN A 92 8.02 -11.00 -1.78
C ASN A 92 8.34 -12.26 -2.59
N VAL A 93 7.36 -12.77 -3.32
CA VAL A 93 7.45 -13.98 -4.13
C VAL A 93 7.54 -13.68 -5.64
N GLY A 94 7.71 -12.43 -5.96
CA GLY A 94 7.86 -11.92 -7.32
C GLY A 94 7.08 -10.61 -7.52
N PRO A 95 7.25 -9.97 -8.67
CA PRO A 95 6.62 -8.69 -8.95
C PRO A 95 5.11 -8.71 -8.72
N GLY A 96 4.62 -7.78 -7.89
CA GLY A 96 3.19 -7.65 -7.55
C GLY A 96 2.59 -8.80 -6.75
N LYS A 97 3.41 -9.70 -6.20
CA LYS A 97 2.96 -10.90 -5.47
C LYS A 97 3.65 -10.99 -4.13
N SER A 98 2.87 -11.00 -3.06
CA SER A 98 3.40 -11.05 -1.72
C SER A 98 2.59 -11.97 -0.82
N ASN A 99 3.21 -12.39 0.27
CA ASN A 99 2.58 -13.12 1.35
C ASN A 99 2.95 -12.50 2.68
N PHE A 100 1.98 -12.47 3.58
CA PHE A 100 2.18 -12.08 4.96
C PHE A 100 2.12 -13.30 5.88
N TYR A 101 2.98 -13.31 6.88
CA TYR A 101 2.96 -14.29 7.95
C TYR A 101 2.95 -13.57 9.29
N ILE A 102 2.03 -13.94 10.17
CA ILE A 102 1.96 -13.41 11.53
C ILE A 102 2.57 -14.43 12.48
N ARG A 103 3.54 -14.00 13.32
CA ARG A 103 4.27 -14.82 14.27
C ARG A 103 4.91 -16.07 13.64
N GLY A 104 5.34 -15.96 12.38
CA GLY A 104 6.01 -17.04 11.66
C GLY A 104 5.11 -18.21 11.26
N VAL A 105 3.79 -18.10 11.41
CA VAL A 105 2.85 -19.15 10.99
C VAL A 105 2.74 -19.15 9.47
N SER A 106 3.33 -20.15 8.84
CA SER A 106 3.31 -20.41 7.41
C SER A 106 2.76 -21.82 7.15
N ASP A 107 2.12 -22.00 6.02
CA ASP A 107 1.68 -23.31 5.55
C ASP A 107 2.81 -24.13 4.89
N GLY A 108 4.01 -23.55 4.78
CA GLY A 108 5.16 -24.17 4.13
C GLY A 108 5.05 -24.27 2.62
N ALA A 109 4.11 -23.55 2.01
CA ALA A 109 3.91 -23.59 0.57
C ALA A 109 5.10 -23.06 -0.20
N ILE A 110 5.71 -23.92 -0.97
CA ILE A 110 6.67 -23.56 -2.00
C ILE A 110 5.85 -23.25 -3.25
N MET A 111 6.12 -22.12 -3.87
CA MET A 111 5.40 -21.53 -5.03
C MET A 111 5.18 -22.45 -6.25
N ASN A 112 5.77 -23.64 -6.27
CA ASN A 112 5.68 -24.63 -7.35
C ASN A 112 4.88 -25.88 -6.99
N SER A 113 4.16 -25.89 -5.87
CA SER A 113 3.29 -27.02 -5.56
C SER A 113 2.00 -26.91 -6.36
N TYR A 114 1.59 -28.01 -7.04
CA TYR A 114 0.29 -28.11 -7.68
C TYR A 114 -0.90 -28.06 -6.69
N ALA A 115 -0.64 -28.14 -5.39
CA ALA A 115 -1.57 -27.80 -4.34
C ALA A 115 -1.37 -26.31 -4.04
N SER A 116 -2.29 -25.45 -4.49
CA SER A 116 -2.31 -24.04 -4.09
C SER A 116 -2.67 -23.97 -2.61
N PRO A 117 -1.69 -23.77 -1.71
CA PRO A 117 -2.00 -23.59 -0.31
C PRO A 117 -2.75 -22.27 -0.14
N GLU A 118 -3.66 -22.23 0.80
CA GLU A 118 -4.32 -20.99 1.16
C GLU A 118 -3.38 -20.13 2.01
N ALA A 119 -3.45 -18.81 1.85
CA ALA A 119 -2.73 -17.89 2.72
C ALA A 119 -3.13 -18.11 4.19
N THR A 120 -2.18 -18.03 5.10
CA THR A 120 -2.45 -18.12 6.55
C THR A 120 -2.84 -16.78 7.17
N THR A 121 -2.50 -15.69 6.52
CA THR A 121 -2.85 -14.31 6.91
C THR A 121 -3.71 -13.69 5.81
N ALA A 122 -4.89 -13.20 6.17
CA ALA A 122 -5.75 -12.48 5.24
C ALA A 122 -5.47 -10.96 5.26
N LEU A 123 -5.49 -10.34 4.08
CA LEU A 123 -5.49 -8.90 3.92
C LEU A 123 -6.91 -8.41 3.61
N TYR A 124 -7.33 -7.37 4.32
CA TYR A 124 -8.59 -6.68 4.09
C TYR A 124 -8.37 -5.21 3.76
N LEU A 125 -9.14 -4.70 2.82
CA LEU A 125 -9.31 -3.27 2.62
C LEU A 125 -10.71 -2.90 3.10
N ASP A 126 -10.79 -2.10 4.16
CA ASP A 126 -12.03 -1.88 4.90
C ASP A 126 -12.66 -3.22 5.33
N GLU A 127 -13.81 -3.59 4.77
CA GLU A 127 -14.47 -4.88 5.05
C GLU A 127 -14.33 -5.89 3.89
N GLN A 128 -13.62 -5.53 2.81
CA GLN A 128 -13.45 -6.37 1.63
C GLN A 128 -12.18 -7.22 1.72
N PRO A 129 -12.26 -8.56 1.66
CA PRO A 129 -11.07 -9.41 1.58
C PRO A 129 -10.36 -9.21 0.24
N LEU A 130 -9.04 -9.02 0.28
CA LEU A 130 -8.18 -8.87 -0.89
C LEU A 130 -7.34 -10.12 -1.18
N THR A 131 -7.10 -10.96 -0.16
CA THR A 131 -6.33 -12.20 -0.33
C THR A 131 -7.11 -13.17 -1.20
N ALA A 132 -6.53 -13.60 -2.30
CA ALA A 132 -7.10 -14.59 -3.20
C ALA A 132 -6.18 -15.81 -3.28
N GLY A 133 -6.64 -16.94 -2.75
CA GLY A 133 -5.82 -18.16 -2.65
C GLY A 133 -4.60 -17.95 -1.77
N SER A 134 -3.40 -18.11 -2.33
CA SER A 134 -2.13 -17.99 -1.62
C SER A 134 -1.45 -16.62 -1.76
N LEU A 135 -2.05 -15.70 -2.50
CA LEU A 135 -1.39 -14.44 -2.86
C LEU A 135 -2.18 -13.23 -2.41
N THR A 136 -1.45 -12.22 -1.99
CA THR A 136 -1.96 -10.90 -1.66
C THR A 136 -1.51 -9.91 -2.74
N PRO A 137 -2.43 -9.11 -3.33
CA PRO A 137 -2.06 -8.10 -4.30
C PRO A 137 -1.23 -7.00 -3.63
N ASP A 138 -0.29 -6.43 -4.38
CA ASP A 138 0.49 -5.28 -3.93
C ASP A 138 -0.35 -4.01 -4.04
N LEU A 139 -0.90 -3.57 -2.92
CA LEU A 139 -1.74 -2.39 -2.82
C LEU A 139 -0.90 -1.17 -2.43
N HIS A 140 -1.08 -0.06 -3.13
CA HIS A 140 -0.51 1.21 -2.73
C HIS A 140 -1.27 1.81 -1.55
N VAL A 141 -0.51 2.30 -0.55
CA VAL A 141 -1.04 2.78 0.73
C VAL A 141 -1.11 4.31 0.70
N TYR A 142 -2.27 4.85 0.31
CA TYR A 142 -2.53 6.28 0.30
C TYR A 142 -3.91 6.62 0.87
N ASP A 143 -4.01 7.74 1.58
CA ASP A 143 -5.25 8.24 2.17
C ASP A 143 -5.91 7.20 3.10
N ILE A 144 -5.09 6.64 3.99
CA ILE A 144 -5.44 5.59 4.95
C ILE A 144 -5.68 6.21 6.32
N GLU A 145 -6.70 5.74 7.03
CA GLU A 145 -7.00 6.14 8.39
C GLU A 145 -6.11 5.41 9.39
N ARG A 146 -5.99 4.10 9.22
CA ARG A 146 -5.14 3.24 10.06
C ARG A 146 -4.96 1.86 9.46
N VAL A 147 -3.98 1.13 9.96
CA VAL A 147 -3.80 -0.30 9.70
C VAL A 147 -3.95 -1.06 11.00
N GLU A 148 -4.79 -2.11 11.01
CA GLU A 148 -5.01 -2.99 12.15
C GLU A 148 -4.36 -4.35 11.85
N VAL A 149 -3.46 -4.80 12.72
CA VAL A 149 -2.86 -6.15 12.67
C VAL A 149 -3.48 -6.98 13.78
N LEU A 150 -4.32 -7.94 13.41
CA LEU A 150 -5.00 -8.85 14.31
C LEU A 150 -4.19 -10.14 14.41
N MET A 151 -3.66 -10.44 15.58
CA MET A 151 -2.77 -11.57 15.78
C MET A 151 -3.51 -12.76 16.38
N GLY A 152 -3.33 -13.92 15.76
CA GLY A 152 -3.96 -15.19 16.15
C GLY A 152 -5.18 -15.53 15.28
N PRO A 153 -5.74 -16.75 15.44
CA PRO A 153 -6.81 -17.25 14.59
C PRO A 153 -8.06 -16.36 14.59
N GLN A 154 -8.51 -15.94 13.41
CA GLN A 154 -9.67 -15.07 13.21
C GLN A 154 -10.74 -15.69 12.29
N GLY A 155 -10.65 -16.97 12.01
CA GLY A 155 -11.51 -17.66 11.04
C GLY A 155 -13.02 -17.52 11.27
N THR A 156 -13.47 -17.36 12.52
CA THR A 156 -14.88 -17.19 12.87
C THR A 156 -15.48 -15.88 12.34
N LEU A 157 -14.71 -14.80 12.33
CA LEU A 157 -15.17 -13.46 11.92
C LEU A 157 -14.75 -13.11 10.50
N TYR A 158 -13.63 -13.68 10.05
CA TYR A 158 -12.96 -13.29 8.81
C TYR A 158 -12.84 -14.44 7.79
N GLY A 159 -13.29 -15.64 8.12
CA GLY A 159 -13.33 -16.78 7.20
C GLY A 159 -11.99 -17.42 6.91
N SER A 160 -11.81 -17.95 5.69
CA SER A 160 -10.58 -18.60 5.25
C SER A 160 -9.40 -17.65 5.22
N SER A 161 -8.19 -18.20 5.16
CA SER A 161 -6.92 -17.43 5.14
C SER A 161 -6.64 -16.61 6.40
N SER A 162 -7.38 -16.81 7.49
CA SER A 162 -7.24 -16.06 8.75
C SER A 162 -6.74 -16.94 9.91
N THR A 163 -5.89 -17.93 9.60
CA THR A 163 -5.40 -18.91 10.58
C THR A 163 -4.35 -18.29 11.51
N SER A 164 -3.47 -17.45 11.00
CA SER A 164 -2.44 -16.77 11.79
C SER A 164 -2.89 -15.38 12.25
N GLY A 165 -3.86 -14.80 11.57
CA GLY A 165 -4.41 -13.48 11.83
C GLY A 165 -4.80 -12.74 10.56
N ASN A 166 -5.09 -11.44 10.71
CA ASN A 166 -5.47 -10.56 9.61
C ASN A 166 -4.71 -9.25 9.65
N ILE A 167 -4.52 -8.66 8.50
CA ILE A 167 -4.12 -7.27 8.33
C ILE A 167 -5.30 -6.53 7.69
N LYS A 168 -5.80 -5.49 8.35
CA LYS A 168 -6.86 -4.64 7.83
C LYS A 168 -6.32 -3.25 7.55
N ILE A 169 -6.50 -2.78 6.32
CA ILE A 169 -6.24 -1.42 5.92
C ILE A 169 -7.58 -0.69 5.94
N ILE A 170 -7.69 0.32 6.78
CA ILE A 170 -8.90 1.12 6.92
C ILE A 170 -8.68 2.45 6.22
N THR A 171 -9.49 2.74 5.21
CA THR A 171 -9.37 3.98 4.45
C THR A 171 -10.09 5.14 5.12
N LYS A 172 -9.61 6.37 4.93
CA LYS A 172 -10.28 7.58 5.47
C LYS A 172 -11.72 7.65 4.95
N LYS A 173 -12.66 7.83 5.86
CA LYS A 173 -14.08 7.97 5.53
C LYS A 173 -14.38 9.38 5.02
N PRO A 174 -15.38 9.54 4.12
CA PRO A 174 -15.89 10.86 3.77
C PRO A 174 -16.46 11.58 4.99
N ASP A 175 -16.09 12.85 5.16
CA ASP A 175 -16.57 13.72 6.25
C ASP A 175 -17.61 14.72 5.71
N PRO A 176 -18.87 14.66 6.19
CA PRO A 176 -19.90 15.60 5.75
C PRO A 176 -19.80 16.98 6.41
N THR A 177 -18.88 17.18 7.37
CA THR A 177 -18.79 18.41 8.16
C THR A 177 -17.83 19.43 7.54
N ALA A 178 -16.82 18.99 6.79
CA ALA A 178 -15.79 19.87 6.28
C ALA A 178 -15.30 19.50 4.88
N PHE A 179 -14.98 20.50 4.07
CA PHE A 179 -14.20 20.31 2.86
C PHE A 179 -12.72 20.15 3.24
N ASP A 180 -12.06 19.15 2.66
CA ASP A 180 -10.64 18.88 2.84
C ASP A 180 -10.02 18.42 1.54
N ALA A 181 -8.78 18.82 1.26
CA ALA A 181 -8.06 18.39 0.08
C ALA A 181 -6.55 18.45 0.31
N GLY A 182 -5.83 17.51 -0.26
CA GLY A 182 -4.37 17.47 -0.19
C GLY A 182 -3.76 16.97 -1.49
N VAL A 183 -2.51 17.36 -1.70
CA VAL A 183 -1.67 16.90 -2.80
C VAL A 183 -0.27 16.62 -2.24
N ASP A 184 0.24 15.43 -2.47
CA ASP A 184 1.57 15.01 -2.10
C ASP A 184 2.39 14.76 -3.37
N VAL A 185 3.59 15.30 -3.43
CA VAL A 185 4.52 15.12 -4.55
C VAL A 185 5.85 14.69 -3.98
N GLU A 186 6.37 13.58 -4.47
CA GLU A 186 7.69 13.10 -4.08
C GLU A 186 8.56 12.87 -5.30
N TYR A 187 9.84 13.18 -5.13
CA TYR A 187 10.87 12.91 -6.10
C TYR A 187 12.10 12.35 -5.38
N GLY A 188 12.50 11.15 -5.75
CA GLY A 188 13.68 10.46 -5.24
C GLY A 188 14.71 10.24 -6.33
N SER A 189 15.98 10.08 -5.95
CA SER A 189 17.06 9.72 -6.87
C SER A 189 17.85 8.57 -6.29
N ILE A 190 18.01 7.52 -7.06
CA ILE A 190 18.80 6.32 -6.71
C ILE A 190 20.17 6.46 -7.37
N THR A 191 21.23 6.27 -6.60
CA THR A 191 22.61 6.27 -7.15
C THR A 191 22.78 5.10 -8.09
N ASP A 192 23.21 5.37 -9.32
CA ASP A 192 23.35 4.37 -10.40
C ASP A 192 22.01 3.67 -10.74
N GLY A 193 20.88 4.38 -10.60
CA GLY A 193 19.55 3.90 -10.92
C GLY A 193 18.64 5.00 -11.47
N ALA A 194 17.41 4.64 -11.79
CA ALA A 194 16.38 5.58 -12.22
C ALA A 194 15.80 6.36 -11.04
N ASN A 195 15.04 7.42 -11.33
CA ASN A 195 14.43 8.24 -10.30
C ASN A 195 13.06 7.67 -9.87
N ASP A 196 12.72 7.89 -8.60
CA ASP A 196 11.39 7.66 -8.06
C ASP A 196 10.56 8.93 -8.20
N GLU A 197 9.32 8.80 -8.64
CA GLU A 197 8.39 9.92 -8.75
C GLU A 197 7.01 9.49 -8.22
N SER A 198 6.39 10.28 -7.36
CA SER A 198 4.99 10.07 -6.98
C SER A 198 4.19 11.36 -6.99
N LEU A 199 2.94 11.23 -7.41
CA LEU A 199 1.92 12.27 -7.32
C LEU A 199 0.67 11.64 -6.72
N GLU A 200 0.27 12.11 -5.56
CA GLU A 200 -0.87 11.63 -4.82
C GLU A 200 -1.78 12.80 -4.48
N ALA A 201 -3.08 12.60 -4.54
CA ALA A 201 -4.04 13.65 -4.21
C ALA A 201 -5.32 13.08 -3.64
N PHE A 202 -5.95 13.82 -2.74
CA PHE A 202 -7.29 13.53 -2.29
C PHE A 202 -8.16 14.79 -2.20
N VAL A 203 -9.46 14.60 -2.26
CA VAL A 203 -10.45 15.63 -1.98
C VAL A 203 -11.64 15.03 -1.23
N ASN A 204 -12.06 15.69 -0.17
CA ASN A 204 -13.27 15.41 0.60
C ASN A 204 -14.29 16.50 0.34
N ILE A 205 -15.46 16.12 -0.13
CA ILE A 205 -16.53 17.05 -0.53
C ILE A 205 -17.78 16.76 0.29
N PRO A 206 -18.15 17.63 1.23
CA PRO A 206 -19.44 17.53 1.91
C PRO A 206 -20.59 17.86 0.94
N ILE A 207 -21.61 17.01 0.92
CA ILE A 207 -22.80 17.16 0.06
C ILE A 207 -24.04 17.26 0.95
N GLY A 208 -24.32 18.47 1.41
CA GLY A 208 -25.39 18.68 2.40
C GLY A 208 -24.95 18.33 3.82
N SER A 209 -25.88 17.91 4.68
CA SER A 209 -25.63 17.73 6.13
C SER A 209 -25.19 16.31 6.52
N SER A 210 -25.41 15.32 5.68
CA SER A 210 -25.19 13.90 6.05
C SER A 210 -24.47 13.08 4.99
N LEU A 211 -24.36 13.59 3.76
CA LEU A 211 -23.68 12.91 2.65
C LEU A 211 -22.32 13.57 2.40
N ALA A 212 -21.31 12.78 2.18
CA ALA A 212 -20.01 13.24 1.70
C ALA A 212 -19.42 12.30 0.67
N ALA A 213 -18.57 12.85 -0.18
CA ALA A 213 -17.74 12.10 -1.12
C ALA A 213 -16.26 12.33 -0.80
N ARG A 214 -15.46 11.27 -0.82
CA ARG A 214 -14.01 11.33 -0.75
C ARG A 214 -13.43 10.64 -1.97
N ILE A 215 -12.55 11.35 -2.67
CA ILE A 215 -11.89 10.87 -3.89
C ILE A 215 -10.39 10.96 -3.63
N SER A 216 -9.67 9.87 -3.87
CA SER A 216 -8.22 9.86 -3.88
C SER A 216 -7.70 9.25 -5.18
N ALA A 217 -6.55 9.73 -5.64
CA ALA A 217 -5.89 9.25 -6.83
C ALA A 217 -4.37 9.34 -6.66
N TYR A 218 -3.64 8.43 -7.30
CA TYR A 218 -2.19 8.40 -7.25
C TYR A 218 -1.60 7.90 -8.56
N ASP A 219 -0.39 8.36 -8.84
CA ASP A 219 0.50 7.88 -9.89
C ASP A 219 1.90 7.80 -9.29
N VAL A 220 2.43 6.58 -9.19
CA VAL A 220 3.71 6.28 -8.53
C VAL A 220 4.59 5.55 -9.51
N GLN A 221 5.83 5.97 -9.61
CA GLN A 221 6.87 5.35 -10.42
C GLN A 221 8.08 5.10 -9.51
N ASP A 222 8.34 3.84 -9.25
CA ASP A 222 9.52 3.39 -8.51
C ASP A 222 10.63 3.13 -9.52
N GLY A 223 11.74 3.83 -9.41
CA GLY A 223 12.89 3.69 -10.26
C GLY A 223 13.60 2.35 -10.05
N GLY A 224 14.03 1.73 -11.14
CA GLY A 224 14.88 0.55 -11.07
C GLY A 224 16.32 0.89 -10.68
N TRP A 225 17.06 -0.11 -10.23
CA TRP A 225 18.47 -0.01 -9.87
C TRP A 225 19.25 -1.29 -10.20
N ILE A 226 18.58 -2.27 -10.79
CA ILE A 226 19.19 -3.54 -11.22
C ILE A 226 19.38 -3.53 -12.74
N ASP A 227 20.61 -3.57 -13.18
CA ASP A 227 20.91 -3.70 -14.60
C ASP A 227 20.86 -5.15 -15.05
N ASN A 228 19.98 -5.45 -15.97
CA ASN A 228 19.98 -6.74 -16.65
C ASN A 228 20.79 -6.67 -17.93
N LYS A 229 22.11 -6.94 -17.80
CA LYS A 229 23.03 -6.79 -18.91
C LYS A 229 22.82 -7.87 -19.99
N PRO A 230 23.08 -7.57 -21.28
CA PRO A 230 23.01 -8.52 -22.37
C PRO A 230 23.83 -9.79 -22.08
N ALA A 231 23.15 -10.93 -22.11
CA ALA A 231 23.79 -12.23 -21.86
C ALA A 231 23.08 -13.37 -22.61
N SER A 232 23.84 -14.39 -22.95
CA SER A 232 23.26 -15.64 -23.43
C SER A 232 23.77 -16.81 -22.58
N PHE A 233 22.92 -17.76 -22.35
CA PHE A 233 23.20 -18.96 -21.57
C PHE A 233 22.69 -20.19 -22.32
N THR A 234 23.58 -21.19 -22.53
CA THR A 234 23.22 -22.47 -23.15
C THR A 234 23.25 -23.58 -22.12
N TYR A 235 22.17 -24.31 -22.00
CA TYR A 235 22.09 -25.50 -21.14
C TYR A 235 21.59 -26.70 -21.94
N GLN A 236 21.94 -27.89 -21.48
CA GLN A 236 21.52 -29.15 -22.10
C GLN A 236 20.42 -29.81 -21.24
N ASN A 237 19.33 -30.15 -21.88
CA ASN A 237 18.25 -30.93 -21.27
C ASN A 237 17.86 -32.06 -22.22
N TYR A 238 17.83 -33.30 -21.72
CA TYR A 238 17.59 -34.52 -22.52
C TYR A 238 18.42 -34.63 -23.80
N GLY A 239 19.68 -34.19 -23.79
CA GLY A 239 20.56 -34.23 -24.95
C GLY A 239 20.35 -33.12 -25.98
N ILE A 240 19.42 -32.20 -25.72
CA ILE A 240 19.12 -31.03 -26.58
C ILE A 240 19.73 -29.80 -25.95
N ASN A 241 20.43 -29.00 -26.73
CA ASN A 241 20.94 -27.70 -26.28
C ASN A 241 19.86 -26.64 -26.43
N TYR A 242 19.59 -25.93 -25.33
CA TYR A 242 18.71 -24.78 -25.28
C TYR A 242 19.52 -23.53 -24.99
N THR A 243 19.42 -22.53 -25.84
CA THR A 243 20.04 -21.22 -25.62
C THR A 243 18.97 -20.20 -25.26
N ILE A 244 19.18 -19.55 -24.12
CA ILE A 244 18.40 -18.39 -23.69
C ILE A 244 19.29 -17.16 -23.90
N ASP A 245 18.80 -16.22 -24.68
CA ASP A 245 19.42 -14.93 -24.95
C ASP A 245 18.46 -13.84 -24.51
N ASN A 246 18.87 -13.04 -23.52
CA ASN A 246 18.01 -12.02 -22.92
C ASN A 246 17.89 -10.74 -23.76
N THR A 247 18.51 -10.70 -24.94
CA THR A 247 18.39 -9.59 -25.90
C THR A 247 17.41 -9.88 -27.03
N THR A 248 16.89 -11.12 -27.12
CA THR A 248 16.02 -11.56 -28.20
C THR A 248 14.70 -12.11 -27.67
N ALA A 249 13.64 -11.99 -28.49
CA ALA A 249 12.35 -12.59 -28.16
C ALA A 249 12.46 -14.12 -28.00
N PRO A 250 11.74 -14.75 -27.03
CA PRO A 250 10.74 -14.15 -26.16
C PRO A 250 11.32 -13.50 -24.87
N TYR A 251 12.60 -13.48 -24.67
CA TYR A 251 13.27 -13.07 -23.42
C TYR A 251 13.93 -11.69 -23.53
N ASN A 252 13.43 -10.78 -24.36
CA ASN A 252 14.01 -9.44 -24.55
C ASN A 252 13.88 -8.59 -23.26
N VAL A 253 14.70 -8.91 -22.26
CA VAL A 253 14.69 -8.32 -20.91
C VAL A 253 16.01 -7.64 -20.53
N ALA A 254 16.98 -7.57 -21.48
CA ALA A 254 18.23 -6.83 -21.27
C ALA A 254 17.93 -5.32 -21.28
N LYS A 255 18.02 -4.67 -20.11
CA LYS A 255 17.67 -3.27 -19.90
C LYS A 255 18.40 -2.79 -18.65
N ASP A 256 18.86 -1.56 -18.64
CA ASP A 256 19.32 -0.89 -17.42
C ASP A 256 18.08 -0.58 -16.55
N ASP A 257 18.27 -0.53 -15.24
CA ASP A 257 17.22 -0.24 -14.26
C ASP A 257 15.98 -1.18 -14.39
N TYR A 258 16.24 -2.47 -14.62
CA TYR A 258 15.23 -3.47 -15.01
C TYR A 258 14.11 -3.69 -13.98
N ASN A 259 14.36 -3.46 -12.70
CA ASN A 259 13.39 -3.68 -11.62
C ASN A 259 12.51 -2.46 -11.31
N ASP A 260 12.25 -1.63 -12.32
CA ASP A 260 11.32 -0.51 -12.21
C ASP A 260 9.86 -0.99 -12.04
N SER A 261 9.06 -0.19 -11.35
CA SER A 261 7.63 -0.44 -11.21
C SER A 261 6.81 0.84 -11.35
N SER A 262 5.56 0.67 -11.75
CA SER A 262 4.60 1.78 -11.75
C SER A 262 3.26 1.34 -11.21
N LYS A 263 2.58 2.24 -10.48
CA LYS A 263 1.25 2.03 -9.91
C LYS A 263 0.41 3.27 -10.15
N THR A 264 -0.72 3.11 -10.82
CA THR A 264 -1.69 4.19 -11.00
C THR A 264 -3.03 3.72 -10.47
N GLY A 265 -3.68 4.53 -9.65
CA GLY A 265 -4.94 4.13 -9.06
C GLY A 265 -5.82 5.28 -8.62
N SER A 266 -7.06 4.93 -8.31
CA SER A 266 -8.02 5.86 -7.75
C SER A 266 -9.03 5.15 -6.86
N ARG A 267 -9.53 5.88 -5.86
CA ARG A 267 -10.61 5.42 -4.98
C ARG A 267 -11.66 6.51 -4.87
N ILE A 268 -12.92 6.11 -5.00
CA ILE A 268 -14.08 6.97 -4.77
C ILE A 268 -14.88 6.33 -3.65
N ARG A 269 -15.17 7.09 -2.60
CA ARG A 269 -15.99 6.66 -1.47
C ARG A 269 -17.11 7.64 -1.24
N LEU A 270 -18.33 7.14 -1.08
CA LEU A 270 -19.52 7.90 -0.75
C LEU A 270 -20.06 7.38 0.57
N ALA A 271 -20.26 8.24 1.54
CA ALA A 271 -20.84 7.86 2.81
C ALA A 271 -21.98 8.80 3.20
N THR A 272 -23.03 8.21 3.75
CA THR A 272 -24.15 8.95 4.33
C THR A 272 -24.67 8.25 5.57
N ALA A 273 -25.03 9.04 6.56
CA ALA A 273 -25.62 8.57 7.80
C ALA A 273 -27.08 8.99 7.91
N PHE A 274 -27.94 8.05 8.27
CA PHE A 274 -29.33 8.24 8.63
C PHE A 274 -29.54 7.84 10.10
N ASP A 275 -30.63 8.20 10.68
CA ASP A 275 -30.90 7.93 12.11
C ASP A 275 -30.73 6.45 12.50
N ASN A 276 -31.09 5.53 11.62
CA ASN A 276 -31.13 4.11 11.91
C ASN A 276 -30.16 3.25 11.07
N PHE A 277 -29.49 3.81 10.07
CA PHE A 277 -28.56 3.07 9.22
C PHE A 277 -27.57 3.99 8.51
N ASN A 278 -26.43 3.46 8.17
CA ASN A 278 -25.40 4.14 7.39
C ASN A 278 -25.23 3.43 6.05
N ILE A 279 -24.95 4.20 5.01
CA ILE A 279 -24.56 3.68 3.71
C ILE A 279 -23.13 4.15 3.44
N ASP A 280 -22.26 3.21 3.10
CA ASP A 280 -20.89 3.46 2.69
C ASP A 280 -20.61 2.66 1.42
N LEU A 281 -20.32 3.37 0.34
CA LEU A 281 -20.02 2.79 -0.98
C LEU A 281 -18.61 3.18 -1.35
N SER A 282 -17.78 2.17 -1.65
CA SER A 282 -16.41 2.39 -2.08
C SER A 282 -16.16 1.69 -3.42
N PHE A 283 -15.47 2.38 -4.31
CA PHE A 283 -14.94 1.84 -5.55
C PHE A 283 -13.46 2.16 -5.62
N LEU A 284 -12.64 1.14 -5.87
CA LEU A 284 -11.19 1.25 -6.02
C LEU A 284 -10.76 0.60 -7.33
N THR A 285 -9.83 1.24 -8.01
CA THR A 285 -9.10 0.68 -9.16
C THR A 285 -7.62 0.95 -9.00
N GLN A 286 -6.80 -0.06 -9.32
CA GLN A 286 -5.34 0.07 -9.40
C GLN A 286 -4.84 -0.74 -10.58
N GLU A 287 -3.95 -0.14 -11.34
CA GLU A 287 -3.12 -0.81 -12.33
C GLU A 287 -1.67 -0.76 -11.86
N SER A 288 -0.97 -1.90 -11.96
CA SER A 288 0.42 -2.00 -11.56
C SER A 288 1.21 -2.71 -12.66
N GLN A 289 2.37 -2.16 -13.01
CA GLN A 289 3.30 -2.71 -13.99
C GLN A 289 4.64 -2.91 -13.31
N TYR A 290 5.27 -4.03 -13.59
CA TYR A 290 6.56 -4.43 -13.05
C TYR A 290 7.43 -4.97 -14.18
N ASN A 291 8.70 -4.56 -14.24
CA ASN A 291 9.70 -5.04 -15.19
C ASN A 291 10.72 -5.98 -14.54
#